data_ac4b165ff921758d0ed0b10bfaa47a84
#
_entry.id   ac4b165ff921758d0ed0b10bfaa47a84
#
_cell.length_a   1.000
_cell.length_b   1.000
_cell.length_c   1.000
_cell.angle_alpha   90.00
_cell.angle_beta   90.00
_cell.angle_gamma   90.00
#
_symmetry.space_group_name_H-M   'P 1'
#
loop_
_entity.id
_entity.type
_entity.pdbx_description
1 polymer ?
#
loop_
_entity_poly.entity_id
_entity_poly.type
_entity_poly.pdbx_seq_one_letter_code
_entity_poly.pdbx_strand_id
1 'polypeptide(L)'
;SQLSSEDQALVRAGLGKIDGVIEGLFERDAVRLIHADMHGWNLMWHDGALSVFDFDDCGIGLPIQDLYTALYYLDTPEQDAALKSGYASVRPIPEHTDYEAKALLLQRRIILLNYLFETSTPEHREILPKYTVETMRRINEFLENS
;
A
#
# COMPACT_ATOMS: atom_id res chain seq x y z
N SER A 1 -3.36 -7.75 -21.93
CA SER A 1 -4.14 -6.53 -22.00
C SER A 1 -3.27 -5.38 -21.51
N GLN A 2 -3.32 -4.21 -22.14
CA GLN A 2 -2.59 -3.01 -21.72
C GLN A 2 -3.61 -1.94 -21.31
N LEU A 3 -3.20 -1.05 -20.41
CA LEU A 3 -3.97 0.14 -20.07
C LEU A 3 -4.18 1.03 -21.31
N SER A 4 -5.35 1.67 -21.40
CA SER A 4 -5.58 2.72 -22.41
C SER A 4 -4.58 3.87 -22.25
N SER A 5 -4.37 4.67 -23.29
CA SER A 5 -3.49 5.85 -23.20
C SER A 5 -3.98 6.86 -22.17
N GLU A 6 -5.28 6.97 -21.99
CA GLU A 6 -5.91 7.82 -20.99
C GLU A 6 -5.63 7.32 -19.58
N ASP A 7 -5.84 6.02 -19.32
CA ASP A 7 -5.52 5.41 -18.02
C ASP A 7 -4.04 5.50 -17.68
N GLN A 8 -3.15 5.32 -18.67
CA GLN A 8 -1.71 5.48 -18.47
C GLN A 8 -1.34 6.92 -18.08
N ALA A 9 -1.97 7.91 -18.70
CA ALA A 9 -1.77 9.31 -18.33
C ALA A 9 -2.26 9.60 -16.91
N LEU A 10 -3.41 9.04 -16.54
CA LEU A 10 -3.99 9.17 -15.21
C LEU A 10 -3.10 8.53 -14.14
N VAL A 11 -2.60 7.32 -14.39
CA VAL A 11 -1.66 6.64 -13.49
C VAL A 11 -0.39 7.46 -13.30
N ARG A 12 0.19 8.01 -14.39
CA ARG A 12 1.37 8.88 -14.28
C ARG A 12 1.11 10.14 -13.45
N ALA A 13 -0.03 10.78 -13.64
CA ALA A 13 -0.41 11.95 -12.84
C ALA A 13 -0.56 11.57 -11.34
N GLY A 14 -1.24 10.46 -11.06
CA GLY A 14 -1.39 9.93 -9.70
C GLY A 14 -0.05 9.63 -9.03
N LEU A 15 0.83 8.92 -9.73
CA LEU A 15 2.17 8.59 -9.22
C LEU A 15 2.98 9.85 -8.93
N GLY A 16 3.02 10.82 -9.85
CA GLY A 16 3.75 12.08 -9.62
C GLY A 16 3.25 12.83 -8.37
N LYS A 17 1.95 12.79 -8.10
CA LYS A 17 1.38 13.40 -6.89
C LYS A 17 1.73 12.60 -5.63
N ILE A 18 1.63 11.27 -5.69
CA ILE A 18 2.01 10.37 -4.59
C ILE A 18 3.49 10.52 -4.24
N ASP A 19 4.36 10.57 -5.25
CA ASP A 19 5.82 10.73 -5.05
C ASP A 19 6.12 12.00 -4.26
N GLY A 20 5.50 13.13 -4.60
CA GLY A 20 5.67 14.38 -3.87
C GLY A 20 5.21 14.31 -2.40
N VAL A 21 4.13 13.56 -2.13
CA VAL A 21 3.66 13.31 -0.75
C VAL A 21 4.67 12.46 0.02
N ILE A 22 5.17 11.41 -0.60
CA ILE A 22 6.14 10.48 0.02
C ILE A 22 7.49 11.16 0.25
N GLU A 23 7.96 11.97 -0.70
CA GLU A 23 9.16 12.80 -0.50
C GLU A 23 9.04 13.69 0.74
N GLY A 24 7.88 14.35 0.94
CA GLY A 24 7.61 15.13 2.15
C GLY A 24 7.66 14.31 3.44
N LEU A 25 7.21 13.04 3.41
CA LEU A 25 7.35 12.12 4.54
C LEU A 25 8.82 11.78 4.81
N PHE A 26 9.62 11.53 3.76
CA PHE A 26 11.05 11.24 3.89
C PHE A 26 11.88 12.43 4.42
N GLU A 27 11.45 13.65 4.15
CA GLU A 27 12.10 14.86 4.71
C GLU A 27 11.85 15.00 6.21
N ARG A 28 10.74 14.48 6.70
CA ARG A 28 10.29 14.66 8.10
C ARG A 28 10.63 13.47 9.00
N ASP A 29 10.54 12.26 8.47
CA ASP A 29 10.61 11.04 9.26
C ASP A 29 11.93 10.28 9.09
N ALA A 30 12.36 9.61 10.15
CA ALA A 30 13.58 8.81 10.12
C ALA A 30 13.38 7.47 9.41
N VAL A 31 14.25 7.19 8.45
CA VAL A 31 14.28 5.91 7.74
C VAL A 31 14.67 4.74 8.66
N ARG A 32 14.15 3.56 8.36
CA ARG A 32 14.44 2.29 9.02
C ARG A 32 14.51 1.16 8.01
N LEU A 33 14.99 0.01 8.43
CA LEU A 33 14.74 -1.22 7.70
C LEU A 33 13.26 -1.56 7.83
N ILE A 34 12.58 -1.74 6.72
CA ILE A 34 11.17 -2.13 6.62
C ILE A 34 11.04 -3.44 5.85
N HIS A 35 9.93 -4.15 6.08
CA HIS A 35 9.62 -5.39 5.37
C HIS A 35 9.14 -5.10 3.94
N ALA A 36 8.38 -4.03 3.76
CA ALA A 36 7.81 -3.49 2.51
C ALA A 36 6.72 -4.36 1.85
N ASP A 37 6.47 -5.59 2.32
CA ASP A 37 5.42 -6.48 1.81
C ASP A 37 4.65 -7.22 2.93
N MET A 38 4.31 -6.50 4.00
CA MET A 38 3.62 -7.06 5.16
C MET A 38 2.14 -7.30 4.84
N HIS A 39 1.77 -8.57 4.68
CA HIS A 39 0.38 -9.01 4.50
C HIS A 39 0.17 -10.44 5.02
N GLY A 40 -1.10 -10.88 5.11
CA GLY A 40 -1.46 -12.15 5.73
C GLY A 40 -0.78 -13.39 5.14
N TRP A 41 -0.41 -13.38 3.85
CA TRP A 41 0.31 -14.49 3.21
C TRP A 41 1.79 -14.58 3.60
N ASN A 42 2.35 -13.50 4.17
CA ASN A 42 3.72 -13.46 4.70
C ASN A 42 3.76 -13.61 6.22
N LEU A 43 2.65 -14.07 6.80
CA LEU A 43 2.49 -14.30 8.23
C LEU A 43 2.07 -15.75 8.50
N MET A 44 2.59 -16.35 9.55
CA MET A 44 2.19 -17.67 10.00
C MET A 44 2.02 -17.68 11.50
N TRP A 45 0.86 -18.14 11.95
CA TRP A 45 0.57 -18.35 13.35
C TRP A 45 0.91 -19.80 13.73
N HIS A 46 1.82 -19.99 14.70
CA HIS A 46 2.21 -21.29 15.20
C HIS A 46 2.53 -21.22 16.69
N ASP A 47 2.00 -22.14 17.46
CA ASP A 47 2.22 -22.28 18.92
C ASP A 47 2.06 -20.98 19.70
N GLY A 48 1.05 -20.18 19.39
CA GLY A 48 0.78 -18.91 20.06
C GLY A 48 1.72 -17.77 19.68
N ALA A 49 2.57 -17.96 18.68
CA ALA A 49 3.47 -16.94 18.14
C ALA A 49 3.18 -16.65 16.67
N LEU A 50 3.32 -15.38 16.28
CA LEU A 50 3.24 -14.92 14.90
C LEU A 50 4.65 -14.86 14.32
N SER A 51 4.87 -15.61 13.25
CA SER A 51 6.11 -15.58 12.47
C SER A 51 5.91 -14.75 11.21
N VAL A 52 6.91 -13.95 10.87
CA VAL A 52 6.98 -13.13 9.66
C VAL A 52 8.03 -13.73 8.75
N PHE A 53 7.74 -13.85 7.47
CA PHE A 53 8.67 -14.38 6.45
C PHE A 53 8.53 -13.60 5.13
N ASP A 54 9.30 -14.01 4.10
CA ASP A 54 9.39 -13.37 2.81
C ASP A 54 9.90 -11.91 2.90
N PHE A 55 11.19 -11.78 3.15
CA PHE A 55 11.89 -10.50 3.26
C PHE A 55 12.54 -10.07 1.93
N ASP A 56 12.12 -10.63 0.80
CA ASP A 56 12.74 -10.35 -0.49
C ASP A 56 12.61 -8.87 -0.91
N ASP A 57 11.53 -8.21 -0.49
CA ASP A 57 11.27 -6.79 -0.75
C ASP A 57 11.81 -5.85 0.35
N CYS A 58 12.42 -6.39 1.40
CA CYS A 58 12.88 -5.56 2.52
C CYS A 58 13.93 -4.53 2.09
N GLY A 59 13.89 -3.37 2.70
CA GLY A 59 14.79 -2.28 2.36
C GLY A 59 14.72 -1.10 3.32
N ILE A 60 15.43 -0.05 2.98
CA ILE A 60 15.39 1.19 3.73
C ILE A 60 14.18 2.01 3.32
N GLY A 61 13.32 2.33 4.26
CA GLY A 61 12.10 3.08 4.04
C GLY A 61 11.55 3.68 5.34
N LEU A 62 10.31 4.13 5.29
CA LEU A 62 9.65 4.73 6.44
C LEU A 62 8.76 3.69 7.15
N PRO A 63 8.76 3.62 8.49
CA PRO A 63 7.87 2.73 9.23
C PRO A 63 6.39 2.88 8.87
N ILE A 64 5.96 4.10 8.48
CA ILE A 64 4.59 4.35 8.04
C ILE A 64 4.25 3.61 6.74
N GLN A 65 5.22 3.36 5.86
CA GLN A 65 5.00 2.58 4.63
C GLN A 65 4.67 1.12 4.96
N ASP A 66 5.37 0.49 5.91
CA ASP A 66 5.05 -0.86 6.37
C ASP A 66 3.66 -0.96 7.00
N LEU A 67 3.32 0.02 7.84
CA LEU A 67 2.01 0.07 8.47
C LEU A 67 0.89 0.15 7.43
N TYR A 68 1.01 1.05 6.44
CA TYR A 68 -0.02 1.22 5.41
C TYR A 68 -0.02 0.10 4.37
N THR A 69 1.10 -0.57 4.14
CA THR A 69 1.13 -1.81 3.37
C THR A 69 0.29 -2.88 4.06
N ALA A 70 0.46 -3.07 5.37
CA ALA A 70 -0.35 -4.03 6.12
C ALA A 70 -1.84 -3.65 6.19
N LEU A 71 -2.15 -2.37 6.44
CA LEU A 71 -3.52 -1.86 6.47
C LEU A 71 -4.26 -2.05 5.14
N TYR A 72 -3.54 -1.95 4.01
CA TYR A 72 -4.13 -2.13 2.68
C TYR A 72 -4.85 -3.48 2.49
N TYR A 73 -4.40 -4.53 3.17
CA TYR A 73 -4.92 -5.89 3.05
C TYR A 73 -6.00 -6.23 4.08
N LEU A 74 -6.37 -5.30 4.94
CA LEU A 74 -7.42 -5.50 5.91
C LEU A 74 -8.79 -5.14 5.32
N ASP A 75 -9.82 -5.85 5.77
CA ASP A 75 -11.15 -5.76 5.17
C ASP A 75 -12.12 -4.92 6.00
N THR A 76 -11.84 -4.74 7.29
CA THR A 76 -12.79 -4.09 8.22
C THR A 76 -12.15 -3.01 9.09
N PRO A 77 -12.93 -2.00 9.51
CA PRO A 77 -12.44 -0.97 10.45
C PRO A 77 -11.95 -1.54 11.79
N GLU A 78 -12.50 -2.65 12.23
CA GLU A 78 -12.10 -3.33 13.47
C GLU A 78 -10.70 -3.93 13.33
N GLN A 79 -10.38 -4.51 12.17
CA GLN A 79 -9.03 -5.02 11.86
C GLN A 79 -8.03 -3.86 11.79
N ASP A 80 -8.38 -2.77 11.15
CA ASP A 80 -7.56 -1.54 11.09
C ASP A 80 -7.24 -1.02 12.49
N ALA A 81 -8.27 -0.90 13.33
CA ALA A 81 -8.12 -0.43 14.71
C ALA A 81 -7.23 -1.38 15.54
N ALA A 82 -7.41 -2.69 15.37
CA ALA A 82 -6.61 -3.70 16.07
C ALA A 82 -5.12 -3.62 15.66
N LEU A 83 -4.82 -3.52 14.36
CA LEU A 83 -3.45 -3.38 13.88
C LEU A 83 -2.81 -2.08 14.38
N LYS A 84 -3.49 -0.96 14.29
CA LYS A 84 -3.01 0.33 14.79
C LYS A 84 -2.76 0.31 16.29
N SER A 85 -3.66 -0.29 17.06
CA SER A 85 -3.53 -0.45 18.51
C SER A 85 -2.32 -1.33 18.86
N GLY A 86 -2.16 -2.46 18.16
CA GLY A 86 -0.99 -3.35 18.33
C GLY A 86 0.32 -2.64 18.00
N TYR A 87 0.37 -1.90 16.91
CA TYR A 87 1.53 -1.10 16.54
C TYR A 87 1.86 -0.05 17.61
N ALA A 88 0.84 0.70 18.06
CA ALA A 88 1.00 1.75 19.07
C ALA A 88 1.44 1.22 20.44
N SER A 89 1.20 -0.05 20.75
CA SER A 89 1.66 -0.68 21.99
C SER A 89 3.19 -0.92 22.01
N VAL A 90 3.85 -0.93 20.85
CA VAL A 90 5.28 -1.15 20.69
C VAL A 90 6.02 0.16 20.41
N ARG A 91 5.45 1.00 19.55
CA ARG A 91 6.00 2.32 19.20
C ARG A 91 4.88 3.26 18.74
N PRO A 92 5.05 4.57 18.93
CA PRO A 92 4.09 5.55 18.42
C PRO A 92 3.92 5.41 16.90
N ILE A 93 2.66 5.51 16.44
CA ILE A 93 2.39 5.65 15.00
C ILE A 93 2.99 6.98 14.55
N PRO A 94 3.79 7.01 13.46
CA PRO A 94 4.32 8.26 12.91
C PRO A 94 3.20 9.25 12.60
N GLU A 95 3.42 10.53 12.89
CA GLU A 95 2.45 11.58 12.59
C GLU A 95 2.22 11.68 11.08
N HIS A 96 0.96 11.70 10.67
CA HIS A 96 0.58 11.82 9.27
C HIS A 96 -0.85 12.33 9.14
N THR A 97 -1.15 12.92 7.99
CA THR A 97 -2.49 13.39 7.63
C THR A 97 -3.30 12.29 6.94
N ASP A 98 -4.61 12.47 6.86
CA ASP A 98 -5.49 11.58 6.08
C ASP A 98 -5.11 11.57 4.58
N TYR A 99 -4.58 12.68 4.07
CA TYR A 99 -4.12 12.78 2.70
C TYR A 99 -2.88 11.93 2.45
N GLU A 100 -1.91 11.96 3.36
CA GLU A 100 -0.71 11.11 3.33
C GLU A 100 -1.07 9.62 3.46
N ALA A 101 -2.02 9.29 4.34
CA ALA A 101 -2.57 7.94 4.46
C ALA A 101 -3.17 7.43 3.14
N LYS A 102 -3.99 8.27 2.47
CA LYS A 102 -4.57 7.95 1.16
C LYS A 102 -3.51 7.76 0.09
N ALA A 103 -2.46 8.60 0.07
CA ALA A 103 -1.33 8.45 -0.86
C ALA A 103 -0.63 7.10 -0.70
N LEU A 104 -0.33 6.68 0.54
CA LEU A 104 0.31 5.41 0.85
C LEU A 104 -0.55 4.20 0.43
N LEU A 105 -1.84 4.22 0.73
CA LEU A 105 -2.78 3.18 0.30
C LEU A 105 -2.90 3.11 -1.23
N LEU A 106 -2.95 4.26 -1.89
CA LEU A 106 -3.05 4.33 -3.34
C LEU A 106 -1.76 3.87 -4.02
N GLN A 107 -0.59 4.19 -3.47
CA GLN A 107 0.70 3.67 -3.94
C GLN A 107 0.68 2.14 -3.95
N ARG A 108 0.30 1.51 -2.83
CA ARG A 108 0.23 0.05 -2.75
C ARG A 108 -0.74 -0.52 -3.77
N ARG A 109 -1.89 0.13 -3.97
CA ARG A 109 -2.86 -0.27 -4.97
C ARG A 109 -2.32 -0.25 -6.40
N ILE A 110 -1.55 0.77 -6.76
CA ILE A 110 -0.94 0.88 -8.09
C ILE A 110 0.16 -0.18 -8.28
N ILE A 111 0.95 -0.46 -7.25
CA ILE A 111 1.93 -1.56 -7.27
C ILE A 111 1.24 -2.90 -7.57
N LEU A 112 0.13 -3.19 -6.89
CA LEU A 112 -0.65 -4.40 -7.13
C LEU A 112 -1.31 -4.42 -8.51
N LEU A 113 -1.75 -3.27 -9.03
CA LEU A 113 -2.25 -3.17 -10.38
C LEU A 113 -1.18 -3.60 -11.39
N ASN A 114 0.06 -3.12 -11.23
CA ASN A 114 1.18 -3.54 -12.08
C ASN A 114 1.42 -5.05 -11.99
N TYR A 115 1.46 -5.60 -10.79
CA TYR A 115 1.57 -7.05 -10.58
C TYR A 115 0.47 -7.83 -11.31
N LEU A 116 -0.80 -7.38 -11.23
CA LEU A 116 -1.92 -8.02 -11.91
C LEU A 116 -1.82 -7.99 -13.45
N PHE A 117 -1.14 -6.99 -14.03
CA PHE A 117 -0.84 -6.97 -15.46
C PHE A 117 0.24 -7.97 -15.85
N GLU A 118 1.20 -8.24 -14.99
CA GLU A 118 2.35 -9.10 -15.24
C GLU A 118 2.09 -10.58 -14.90
N THR A 119 1.16 -10.84 -13.98
CA THR A 119 0.87 -12.20 -13.51
C THR A 119 0.28 -13.10 -14.59
N SER A 120 0.66 -14.38 -14.58
CA SER A 120 0.06 -15.43 -15.40
C SER A 120 -1.05 -16.21 -14.68
N THR A 121 -1.26 -15.96 -13.38
CA THR A 121 -2.24 -16.65 -12.55
C THR A 121 -3.68 -16.35 -13.03
N PRO A 122 -4.48 -17.35 -13.41
CA PRO A 122 -5.81 -17.12 -13.99
C PRO A 122 -6.74 -16.32 -13.06
N GLU A 123 -6.78 -16.66 -11.79
CA GLU A 123 -7.62 -16.02 -10.78
C GLU A 123 -7.28 -14.52 -10.64
N HIS A 124 -6.01 -14.18 -10.71
CA HIS A 124 -5.56 -12.78 -10.68
C HIS A 124 -5.95 -12.03 -11.96
N ARG A 125 -5.94 -12.72 -13.10
CA ARG A 125 -6.38 -12.13 -14.37
C ARG A 125 -7.88 -11.86 -14.43
N GLU A 126 -8.69 -12.67 -13.75
CA GLU A 126 -10.14 -12.47 -13.68
C GLU A 126 -10.52 -11.18 -12.94
N ILE A 127 -9.77 -10.81 -11.91
CA ILE A 127 -10.05 -9.59 -11.13
C ILE A 127 -9.50 -8.32 -11.78
N LEU A 128 -8.56 -8.43 -12.71
CA LEU A 128 -7.85 -7.28 -13.31
C LEU A 128 -8.78 -6.21 -13.89
N PRO A 129 -9.84 -6.51 -14.67
CA PRO A 129 -10.70 -5.47 -15.22
C PRO A 129 -11.39 -4.63 -14.14
N LYS A 130 -11.98 -5.28 -13.14
CA LYS A 130 -12.65 -4.61 -12.02
C LYS A 130 -11.66 -3.84 -11.16
N TYR A 131 -10.49 -4.41 -10.92
CA TYR A 131 -9.43 -3.78 -10.14
C TYR A 131 -8.91 -2.51 -10.83
N THR A 132 -8.75 -2.56 -12.17
CA THR A 132 -8.33 -1.41 -12.99
C THR A 132 -9.33 -0.26 -12.88
N VAL A 133 -10.61 -0.52 -13.13
CA VAL A 133 -11.68 0.51 -13.05
C VAL A 133 -11.68 1.19 -11.68
N GLU A 134 -11.65 0.42 -10.61
CA GLU A 134 -11.64 0.97 -9.25
C GLU A 134 -10.34 1.73 -8.94
N THR A 135 -9.21 1.30 -9.49
CA THR A 135 -7.94 2.02 -9.33
C THR A 135 -7.99 3.38 -10.02
N MET A 136 -8.50 3.45 -11.25
CA MET A 136 -8.67 4.72 -11.97
C MET A 136 -9.60 5.68 -11.22
N ARG A 137 -10.73 5.17 -10.70
CA ARG A 137 -11.64 5.96 -9.87
C ARG A 137 -10.94 6.56 -8.65
N ARG A 138 -10.15 5.76 -7.93
CA ARG A 138 -9.42 6.23 -6.73
C ARG A 138 -8.32 7.22 -7.06
N ILE A 139 -7.64 7.08 -8.19
CA ILE A 139 -6.64 8.06 -8.63
C ILE A 139 -7.32 9.40 -8.92
N ASN A 140 -8.42 9.40 -9.66
CA ASN A 140 -9.18 10.63 -9.93
C ASN A 140 -9.61 11.31 -8.64
N GLU A 141 -10.23 10.57 -7.72
CA GLU A 141 -10.66 11.10 -6.42
C GLU A 141 -9.49 11.68 -5.60
N PHE A 142 -8.34 11.04 -5.62
CA PHE A 142 -7.13 11.52 -4.95
C PHE A 142 -6.61 12.82 -5.56
N LEU A 143 -6.60 12.93 -6.88
CA LEU A 143 -6.16 14.13 -7.59
C LEU A 143 -7.11 15.32 -7.40
N GLU A 144 -8.42 15.08 -7.32
CA GLU A 144 -9.44 16.11 -7.08
C GLU A 144 -9.36 16.70 -5.66
N ASN A 145 -8.93 15.91 -4.69
CA ASN A 145 -8.86 16.31 -3.27
C ASN A 145 -7.46 16.76 -2.83
N SER A 146 -6.59 17.02 -3.78
CA SER A 146 -5.20 17.42 -3.53
C SER A 146 -5.01 18.95 -3.48
#